data_042ab11be7e0fcf1de10514aa719c7e3
#
_entry.id   042ab11be7e0fcf1de10514aa719c7e3
#
_cell.length_a   1.000
_cell.length_b   1.000
_cell.length_c   1.000
_cell.angle_alpha   90.00
_cell.angle_beta   90.00
_cell.angle_gamma   90.00
#
_symmetry.space_group_name_H-M   'P 1'
#
loop_
_entity.id
_entity.type
_entity.pdbx_description
1 polymer ?
#
loop_
_entity_poly.entity_id
_entity_poly.type
_entity_poly.pdbx_seq_one_letter_code
_entity_poly.pdbx_strand_id
1 'polypeptide(L)'
;MKVILETDRLLLREYVEDDAEAFFKLNTDPEVVRFVPDKPLLNVEQARQTLTDHPIADYCRYGFGRGACILKSTGEQIGFAGLKYLEELGEVDVAYRFMSVHWGQGLATEVALASVRYGFADLGLKQIIGLVRPENLASVRVLEKPDYVISTASLFGTTNFQSIS
;
A
#
# COMPACT_ATOMS: atom_id res chain seq x y z
N MET A 1 -10.39 16.10 1.88
CA MET A 1 -9.29 15.10 1.84
C MET A 1 -9.22 14.42 3.18
N LYS A 2 -9.52 13.14 3.22
CA LYS A 2 -9.60 12.39 4.48
C LYS A 2 -8.26 11.75 4.80
N VAL A 3 -7.78 12.00 6.04
CA VAL A 3 -6.60 11.31 6.58
C VAL A 3 -7.03 9.88 6.98
N ILE A 4 -6.26 8.89 6.56
CA ILE A 4 -6.44 7.48 6.91
C ILE A 4 -5.70 7.18 8.20
N LEU A 5 -4.41 7.49 8.24
CA LEU A 5 -3.55 7.32 9.41
C LEU A 5 -2.31 8.22 9.33
N GLU A 6 -1.64 8.38 10.45
CA GLU A 6 -0.36 9.07 10.56
C GLU A 6 0.66 8.21 11.28
N THR A 7 1.92 8.39 10.91
CA THR A 7 3.09 7.84 11.61
C THR A 7 4.04 8.98 11.98
N ASP A 8 5.20 8.66 12.51
CA ASP A 8 6.20 9.69 12.85
C ASP A 8 6.62 10.51 11.62
N ARG A 9 6.83 9.85 10.48
CA ARG A 9 7.36 10.47 9.27
C ARG A 9 6.36 10.62 8.13
N LEU A 10 5.24 9.88 8.16
CA LEU A 10 4.31 9.75 7.04
C LEU A 10 2.89 10.16 7.43
N LEU A 11 2.21 10.77 6.47
CA LEU A 11 0.77 10.98 6.47
C LEU A 11 0.16 10.15 5.33
N LEU A 12 -0.74 9.24 5.66
CA LEU A 12 -1.52 8.49 4.68
C LEU A 12 -2.91 9.09 4.60
N ARG A 13 -3.31 9.51 3.40
CA ARG A 13 -4.63 10.11 3.13
C ARG A 13 -5.30 9.46 1.92
N GLU A 14 -6.61 9.61 1.84
CA GLU A 14 -7.33 9.19 0.64
C GLU A 14 -6.77 9.90 -0.61
N TYR A 15 -6.75 9.17 -1.73
CA TYR A 15 -6.45 9.71 -3.03
C TYR A 15 -7.57 10.64 -3.51
N VAL A 16 -7.18 11.64 -4.27
CA VAL A 16 -8.05 12.49 -5.09
C VAL A 16 -7.56 12.48 -6.54
N GLU A 17 -8.40 12.89 -7.48
CA GLU A 17 -8.05 12.89 -8.91
C GLU A 17 -6.85 13.77 -9.23
N ASP A 18 -6.62 14.84 -8.45
CA ASP A 18 -5.48 15.74 -8.61
C ASP A 18 -4.12 15.07 -8.28
N ASP A 19 -4.14 13.91 -7.66
CA ASP A 19 -2.92 13.12 -7.42
C ASP A 19 -2.41 12.38 -8.67
N ALA A 20 -3.09 12.49 -9.81
CA ALA A 20 -2.79 11.73 -11.02
C ALA A 20 -1.35 11.91 -11.53
N GLU A 21 -0.76 13.11 -11.44
CA GLU A 21 0.63 13.35 -11.86
C GLU A 21 1.62 12.61 -10.95
N ALA A 22 1.45 12.71 -9.63
CA ALA A 22 2.32 12.03 -8.67
C ALA A 22 2.16 10.49 -8.78
N PHE A 23 0.94 10.02 -8.98
CA PHE A 23 0.66 8.60 -9.20
C PHE A 23 1.28 8.10 -10.52
N PHE A 24 1.21 8.89 -11.59
CA PHE A 24 1.86 8.56 -12.86
C PHE A 24 3.37 8.47 -12.70
N LYS A 25 4.00 9.47 -12.07
CA LYS A 25 5.43 9.49 -11.79
C LYS A 25 5.91 8.25 -11.03
N LEU A 26 5.18 7.85 -9.98
CA LEU A 26 5.47 6.64 -9.20
C LEU A 26 5.43 5.37 -10.08
N ASN A 27 4.43 5.27 -10.94
CA ASN A 27 4.18 4.07 -11.75
C ASN A 27 4.92 4.06 -13.09
N THR A 28 5.80 5.03 -13.31
CA THR A 28 6.73 5.11 -14.44
C THR A 28 8.20 5.16 -13.99
N ASP A 29 8.47 5.17 -12.70
CA ASP A 29 9.83 5.00 -12.16
C ASP A 29 10.37 3.62 -12.58
N PRO A 30 11.46 3.53 -13.39
CA PRO A 30 11.96 2.26 -13.93
C PRO A 30 12.30 1.23 -12.86
N GLU A 31 12.81 1.66 -11.72
CA GLU A 31 13.16 0.76 -10.61
C GLU A 31 11.90 0.21 -9.93
N VAL A 32 10.84 1.02 -9.84
CA VAL A 32 9.57 0.62 -9.23
C VAL A 32 8.83 -0.38 -10.13
N VAL A 33 8.69 -0.07 -11.41
CA VAL A 33 7.92 -0.91 -12.35
C VAL A 33 8.58 -2.27 -12.59
N ARG A 34 9.87 -2.41 -12.34
CA ARG A 34 10.60 -3.68 -12.45
C ARG A 34 9.98 -4.79 -11.60
N PHE A 35 9.37 -4.45 -10.46
CA PHE A 35 8.76 -5.40 -9.53
C PHE A 35 7.24 -5.49 -9.64
N VAL A 36 6.63 -4.76 -10.58
CA VAL A 36 5.18 -4.67 -10.74
C VAL A 36 4.74 -5.50 -11.94
N PRO A 37 3.72 -6.37 -11.81
CA PRO A 37 3.23 -7.18 -12.91
C PRO A 37 2.39 -6.39 -13.93
N ASP A 38 1.93 -5.20 -13.54
CA ASP A 38 1.05 -4.38 -14.34
C ASP A 38 1.79 -3.71 -15.51
N LYS A 39 1.05 -3.44 -16.59
CA LYS A 39 1.60 -2.66 -17.69
C LYS A 39 1.87 -1.23 -17.22
N PRO A 40 2.99 -0.61 -17.64
CA PRO A 40 3.26 0.80 -17.32
C PRO A 40 2.13 1.71 -17.80
N LEU A 41 1.83 2.73 -17.00
CA LEU A 41 0.90 3.78 -17.40
C LEU A 41 1.49 4.58 -18.58
N LEU A 42 0.66 4.94 -19.54
CA LEU A 42 1.09 5.64 -20.76
C LEU A 42 1.05 7.16 -20.62
N ASN A 43 0.16 7.69 -19.78
CA ASN A 43 -0.02 9.12 -19.58
C ASN A 43 -0.74 9.42 -18.25
N VAL A 44 -0.81 10.68 -17.89
CA VAL A 44 -1.46 11.17 -16.66
C VAL A 44 -2.96 10.92 -16.66
N GLU A 45 -3.63 10.97 -17.82
CA GLU A 45 -5.07 10.71 -17.92
C GLU A 45 -5.39 9.24 -17.58
N GLN A 46 -4.57 8.32 -18.05
CA GLN A 46 -4.69 6.91 -17.66
C GLN A 46 -4.44 6.71 -16.15
N ALA A 47 -3.52 7.48 -15.57
CA ALA A 47 -3.28 7.48 -14.13
C ALA A 47 -4.52 7.99 -13.36
N ARG A 48 -5.13 9.07 -13.82
CA ARG A 48 -6.37 9.63 -13.26
C ARG A 48 -7.51 8.60 -13.29
N GLN A 49 -7.72 7.96 -14.43
CA GLN A 49 -8.72 6.92 -14.58
C GLN A 49 -8.46 5.75 -13.61
N THR A 50 -7.20 5.33 -13.48
CA THR A 50 -6.81 4.26 -12.55
C THR A 50 -7.11 4.63 -11.09
N LEU A 51 -6.86 5.87 -10.68
CA LEU A 51 -7.20 6.35 -9.34
C LEU A 51 -8.71 6.32 -9.10
N THR A 52 -9.50 6.76 -10.07
CA THR A 52 -10.96 6.81 -9.98
C THR A 52 -11.55 5.40 -9.89
N ASP A 53 -11.09 4.49 -10.73
CA ASP A 53 -11.65 3.14 -10.86
C ASP A 53 -11.26 2.20 -9.71
N HIS A 54 -10.16 2.50 -9.01
CA HIS A 54 -9.63 1.63 -7.96
C HIS A 54 -9.66 2.29 -6.58
N PRO A 55 -8.61 3.02 -6.10
CA PRO A 55 -8.62 3.43 -4.70
C PRO A 55 -9.79 4.35 -4.35
N ILE A 56 -10.19 5.28 -5.22
CA ILE A 56 -11.32 6.18 -4.95
C ILE A 56 -12.64 5.41 -4.92
N ALA A 57 -12.85 4.47 -5.86
CA ALA A 57 -14.02 3.61 -5.85
C ALA A 57 -14.05 2.68 -4.62
N ASP A 58 -12.88 2.18 -4.17
CA ASP A 58 -12.76 1.31 -3.01
C ASP A 58 -13.23 2.00 -1.72
N TYR A 59 -12.96 3.31 -1.54
CA TYR A 59 -13.44 4.05 -0.38
C TYR A 59 -14.97 4.08 -0.30
N CYS A 60 -15.64 4.22 -1.44
CA CYS A 60 -17.10 4.20 -1.51
C CYS A 60 -17.67 2.80 -1.30
N ARG A 61 -17.00 1.77 -1.85
CA ARG A 61 -17.49 0.39 -1.86
C ARG A 61 -17.24 -0.34 -0.56
N TYR A 62 -16.06 -0.17 0.04
CA TYR A 62 -15.60 -0.93 1.21
C TYR A 62 -15.40 -0.07 2.45
N GLY A 63 -15.43 1.26 2.34
CA GLY A 63 -15.14 2.18 3.44
C GLY A 63 -13.65 2.37 3.71
N PHE A 64 -12.78 1.70 2.98
CA PHE A 64 -11.32 1.82 3.08
C PHE A 64 -10.67 1.49 1.73
N GLY A 65 -9.40 1.88 1.57
CA GLY A 65 -8.60 1.60 0.38
C GLY A 65 -7.17 2.08 0.57
N ARG A 66 -6.33 1.85 -0.43
CA ARG A 66 -4.96 2.40 -0.46
C ARG A 66 -5.02 3.92 -0.55
N GLY A 67 -4.05 4.59 0.05
CA GLY A 67 -3.98 6.05 0.08
C GLY A 67 -2.65 6.61 -0.40
N ALA A 68 -2.65 7.89 -0.70
CA ALA A 68 -1.45 8.66 -1.01
C ALA A 68 -0.59 8.80 0.25
N CYS A 69 0.69 8.48 0.12
CA CYS A 69 1.65 8.54 1.19
C CYS A 69 2.49 9.81 1.07
N ILE A 70 2.34 10.70 2.04
CA ILE A 70 2.99 12.02 2.08
C ILE A 70 4.14 11.98 3.09
N LEU A 71 5.32 12.41 2.67
CA LEU A 71 6.45 12.60 3.58
C LEU A 71 6.26 13.90 4.35
N LYS A 72 6.09 13.83 5.67
CA LYS A 72 5.77 15.00 6.51
C LYS A 72 6.83 16.10 6.46
N SER A 73 8.10 15.73 6.32
CA SER A 73 9.21 16.69 6.31
C SER A 73 9.23 17.59 5.07
N THR A 74 8.67 17.13 3.94
CA THR A 74 8.68 17.86 2.68
C THR A 74 7.27 18.21 2.17
N GLY A 75 6.24 17.51 2.65
CA GLY A 75 4.88 17.59 2.10
C GLY A 75 4.73 16.91 0.75
N GLU A 76 5.74 16.20 0.26
CA GLU A 76 5.74 15.53 -1.04
C GLU A 76 5.01 14.18 -0.96
N GLN A 77 4.22 13.87 -1.99
CA GLN A 77 3.67 12.55 -2.18
C GLN A 77 4.76 11.63 -2.74
N ILE A 78 5.19 10.66 -1.95
CA ILE A 78 6.33 9.79 -2.25
C ILE A 78 5.94 8.37 -2.64
N GLY A 79 4.65 8.04 -2.58
CA GLY A 79 4.17 6.70 -2.90
C GLY A 79 2.73 6.49 -2.49
N PHE A 80 2.37 5.22 -2.35
CA PHE A 80 1.11 4.81 -1.75
C PHE A 80 1.31 3.73 -0.70
N ALA A 81 0.33 3.59 0.17
CA ALA A 81 0.26 2.48 1.12
C ALA A 81 -1.19 2.23 1.54
N GLY A 82 -1.39 1.21 2.35
CA GLY A 82 -2.66 0.94 2.99
C GLY A 82 -3.24 -0.42 2.67
N LEU A 83 -4.52 -0.57 2.95
CA LEU A 83 -5.26 -1.80 2.82
C LEU A 83 -6.11 -1.81 1.56
N LYS A 84 -6.23 -2.97 0.92
CA LYS A 84 -7.12 -3.18 -0.22
C LYS A 84 -7.87 -4.48 -0.07
N TYR A 85 -9.18 -4.46 -0.30
CA TYR A 85 -9.95 -5.69 -0.42
C TYR A 85 -9.72 -6.33 -1.80
N LEU A 86 -9.34 -7.59 -1.80
CA LEU A 86 -9.11 -8.40 -3.00
C LEU A 86 -10.31 -9.33 -3.20
N GLU A 87 -11.20 -8.97 -4.11
CA GLU A 87 -12.45 -9.73 -4.35
C GLU A 87 -12.18 -11.19 -4.74
N GLU A 88 -11.15 -11.43 -5.55
CA GLU A 88 -10.80 -12.77 -6.02
C GLU A 88 -10.38 -13.71 -4.90
N LEU A 89 -9.84 -13.16 -3.80
CA LEU A 89 -9.38 -13.94 -2.64
C LEU A 89 -10.32 -13.84 -1.45
N GLY A 90 -11.23 -12.86 -1.44
CA GLY A 90 -12.07 -12.54 -0.29
C GLY A 90 -11.26 -12.05 0.93
N GLU A 91 -10.09 -11.46 0.71
CA GLU A 91 -9.12 -11.08 1.73
C GLU A 91 -8.73 -9.60 1.61
N VAL A 92 -8.27 -9.04 2.73
CA VAL A 92 -7.70 -7.70 2.75
C VAL A 92 -6.17 -7.79 2.69
N ASP A 93 -5.58 -7.14 1.69
CA ASP A 93 -4.15 -7.09 1.47
C ASP A 93 -3.55 -5.77 2.00
N VAL A 94 -2.40 -5.85 2.67
CA VAL A 94 -1.57 -4.69 2.98
C VAL A 94 -0.56 -4.49 1.84
N ALA A 95 -0.56 -3.30 1.26
CA ALA A 95 0.34 -2.97 0.16
C ALA A 95 0.98 -1.60 0.36
N TYR A 96 2.14 -1.44 -0.25
CA TYR A 96 2.88 -0.19 -0.28
C TYR A 96 3.76 -0.15 -1.53
N ARG A 97 4.01 1.06 -2.00
CA ARG A 97 4.92 1.33 -3.12
C ARG A 97 5.47 2.74 -2.95
N PHE A 98 6.79 2.87 -2.97
CA PHE A 98 7.48 4.14 -2.86
C PHE A 98 8.35 4.38 -4.08
N MET A 99 8.55 5.64 -4.43
CA MET A 99 9.55 6.05 -5.41
C MET A 99 10.92 5.57 -4.95
N SER A 100 11.75 5.10 -5.91
CA SER A 100 13.02 4.45 -5.62
C SER A 100 14.00 5.31 -4.80
N VAL A 101 13.95 6.62 -4.97
CA VAL A 101 14.78 7.57 -4.20
C VAL A 101 14.50 7.56 -2.68
N HIS A 102 13.38 7.01 -2.26
CA HIS A 102 12.99 6.91 -0.85
C HIS A 102 13.19 5.51 -0.25
N TRP A 103 13.77 4.58 -1.00
CA TRP A 103 14.03 3.23 -0.53
C TRP A 103 15.17 3.19 0.50
N GLY A 104 15.19 2.13 1.30
CA GLY A 104 16.25 1.90 2.29
C GLY A 104 16.17 2.78 3.55
N GLN A 105 15.07 3.49 3.77
CA GLN A 105 14.87 4.42 4.90
C GLN A 105 13.90 3.88 5.96
N GLY A 106 13.38 2.67 5.79
CA GLY A 106 12.41 2.07 6.71
C GLY A 106 10.98 2.58 6.59
N LEU A 107 10.67 3.40 5.59
CA LEU A 107 9.32 4.00 5.40
C LEU A 107 8.26 2.93 5.08
N ALA A 108 8.60 1.94 4.27
CA ALA A 108 7.70 0.84 3.94
C ALA A 108 7.31 0.03 5.17
N THR A 109 8.27 -0.28 6.04
CA THR A 109 8.02 -0.96 7.31
C THR A 109 7.11 -0.14 8.22
N GLU A 110 7.41 1.14 8.36
CA GLU A 110 6.66 2.07 9.21
C GLU A 110 5.19 2.13 8.81
N VAL A 111 4.90 2.35 7.51
CA VAL A 111 3.53 2.47 7.03
C VAL A 111 2.80 1.14 6.96
N ALA A 112 3.49 0.04 6.67
CA ALA A 112 2.88 -1.29 6.66
C ALA A 112 2.38 -1.69 8.05
N LEU A 113 3.22 -1.51 9.08
CA LEU A 113 2.84 -1.76 10.47
C LEU A 113 1.66 -0.88 10.92
N ALA A 114 1.70 0.40 10.59
CA ALA A 114 0.61 1.32 10.91
C ALA A 114 -0.69 0.93 10.20
N SER A 115 -0.62 0.52 8.93
CA SER A 115 -1.77 0.07 8.14
C SER A 115 -2.40 -1.20 8.72
N VAL A 116 -1.58 -2.15 9.15
CA VAL A 116 -2.07 -3.40 9.79
C VAL A 116 -2.74 -3.09 11.14
N ARG A 117 -2.16 -2.23 11.96
CA ARG A 117 -2.77 -1.76 13.22
C ARG A 117 -4.12 -1.09 12.98
N TYR A 118 -4.19 -0.19 12.02
CA TYR A 118 -5.43 0.48 11.60
C TYR A 118 -6.49 -0.55 11.17
N GLY A 119 -6.11 -1.56 10.38
CA GLY A 119 -7.01 -2.61 9.95
C GLY A 119 -7.62 -3.39 11.10
N PHE A 120 -6.82 -3.77 12.09
CA PHE A 120 -7.32 -4.51 13.26
C PHE A 120 -8.07 -3.62 14.26
N ALA A 121 -7.53 -2.45 14.60
CA ALA A 121 -8.07 -1.59 15.65
C ALA A 121 -9.28 -0.76 15.19
N ASP A 122 -9.21 -0.19 14.00
CA ASP A 122 -10.23 0.78 13.53
C ASP A 122 -11.26 0.13 12.58
N LEU A 123 -10.83 -0.80 11.73
CA LEU A 123 -11.72 -1.49 10.80
C LEU A 123 -12.27 -2.82 11.34
N GLY A 124 -11.74 -3.31 12.47
CA GLY A 124 -12.19 -4.56 13.09
C GLY A 124 -11.90 -5.81 12.26
N LEU A 125 -10.91 -5.75 11.38
CA LEU A 125 -10.52 -6.89 10.56
C LEU A 125 -9.94 -8.00 11.45
N LYS A 126 -10.18 -9.25 11.06
CA LYS A 126 -9.67 -10.44 11.79
C LYS A 126 -8.42 -11.00 11.14
N GLN A 127 -8.23 -10.72 9.86
CA GLN A 127 -7.12 -11.20 9.05
C GLN A 127 -6.72 -10.14 8.03
N ILE A 128 -5.43 -10.00 7.82
CA ILE A 128 -4.84 -9.18 6.76
C ILE A 128 -3.74 -10.03 6.13
N ILE A 129 -3.66 -10.03 4.81
CA ILE A 129 -2.62 -10.73 4.07
C ILE A 129 -1.62 -9.73 3.47
N GLY A 130 -0.42 -10.20 3.15
CA GLY A 130 0.55 -9.46 2.36
C GLY A 130 0.97 -10.29 1.16
N LEU A 131 0.74 -9.77 -0.04
CA LEU A 131 1.17 -10.39 -1.28
C LEU A 131 2.53 -9.81 -1.68
N VAL A 132 3.53 -10.68 -1.85
CA VAL A 132 4.87 -10.28 -2.25
C VAL A 132 5.47 -11.29 -3.21
N ARG A 133 6.20 -10.81 -4.21
CA ARG A 133 7.01 -11.67 -5.04
C ARG A 133 8.25 -12.11 -4.26
N PRO A 134 8.60 -13.41 -4.26
CA PRO A 134 9.77 -13.92 -3.53
C PRO A 134 11.07 -13.22 -3.92
N GLU A 135 11.18 -12.76 -5.16
CA GLU A 135 12.37 -12.04 -5.69
C GLU A 135 12.50 -10.62 -5.12
N ASN A 136 11.41 -10.05 -4.61
CA ASN A 136 11.42 -8.74 -3.95
C ASN A 136 11.80 -8.89 -2.48
N LEU A 137 13.08 -9.12 -2.22
CA LEU A 137 13.62 -9.38 -0.87
C LEU A 137 13.37 -8.24 0.10
N ALA A 138 13.33 -7.00 -0.36
CA ALA A 138 13.05 -5.84 0.49
C ALA A 138 11.63 -5.90 1.04
N SER A 139 10.63 -6.18 0.21
CA SER A 139 9.24 -6.35 0.64
C SER A 139 9.04 -7.60 1.51
N VAL A 140 9.70 -8.70 1.20
CA VAL A 140 9.70 -9.90 2.05
C VAL A 140 10.15 -9.56 3.48
N ARG A 141 11.27 -8.84 3.62
CA ARG A 141 11.78 -8.42 4.93
C ARG A 141 10.85 -7.49 5.69
N VAL A 142 10.11 -6.62 5.01
CA VAL A 142 9.10 -5.75 5.64
C VAL A 142 7.97 -6.60 6.22
N LEU A 143 7.47 -7.58 5.46
CA LEU A 143 6.36 -8.42 5.86
C LEU A 143 6.73 -9.48 6.91
N GLU A 144 8.00 -9.84 7.06
CA GLU A 144 8.51 -10.80 8.05
C GLU A 144 8.78 -10.19 9.44
N LYS A 145 8.57 -8.90 9.65
CA LYS A 145 8.85 -8.27 10.95
C LYS A 145 7.88 -8.70 12.05
N PRO A 146 8.37 -8.98 13.27
CA PRO A 146 7.75 -9.89 14.23
C PRO A 146 6.61 -9.31 15.09
N ASP A 147 6.06 -8.14 14.82
CA ASP A 147 4.99 -7.55 15.63
C ASP A 147 3.60 -8.19 15.39
N TYR A 148 3.52 -9.13 14.42
CA TYR A 148 2.29 -9.87 14.09
C TYR A 148 2.62 -11.31 13.75
N VAL A 149 1.76 -12.24 14.17
CA VAL A 149 1.89 -13.66 13.81
C VAL A 149 1.65 -13.79 12.31
N ILE A 150 2.69 -14.19 11.61
CA ILE A 150 2.66 -14.45 10.18
C ILE A 150 2.31 -15.92 9.99
N SER A 151 1.16 -16.21 9.41
CA SER A 151 0.85 -17.51 8.89
C SER A 151 1.27 -17.56 7.42
N THR A 152 2.35 -18.27 7.13
CA THR A 152 2.82 -18.47 5.75
C THR A 152 1.92 -19.50 5.06
N ALA A 153 0.97 -19.06 4.25
CA ALA A 153 0.32 -19.92 3.28
C ALA A 153 1.00 -19.70 1.93
N SER A 154 1.91 -20.60 1.59
CA SER A 154 2.68 -20.57 0.37
C SER A 154 1.88 -21.12 -0.81
N LEU A 155 1.51 -20.24 -1.74
CA LEU A 155 1.34 -20.64 -3.14
C LEU A 155 1.79 -19.54 -4.12
N PHE A 156 2.01 -18.32 -3.64
CA PHE A 156 2.58 -17.19 -4.42
C PHE A 156 3.32 -16.19 -3.51
N GLY A 157 3.99 -16.64 -2.45
CA GLY A 157 4.63 -15.73 -1.49
C GLY A 157 3.61 -14.89 -0.70
N THR A 158 2.52 -15.49 -0.27
CA THR A 158 1.50 -14.83 0.56
C THR A 158 1.87 -14.92 2.02
N THR A 159 1.91 -13.78 2.69
CA THR A 159 2.11 -13.69 4.14
C THR A 159 0.80 -13.27 4.79
N ASN A 160 0.31 -14.06 5.74
CA ASN A 160 -0.92 -13.76 6.47
C ASN A 160 -0.58 -13.12 7.81
N PHE A 161 -1.26 -12.03 8.14
CA PHE A 161 -1.20 -11.38 9.43
C PHE A 161 -2.49 -11.70 10.20
N GLN A 162 -2.37 -12.19 11.42
CA GLN A 162 -3.51 -12.40 12.30
C GLN A 162 -3.34 -11.57 13.57
N SER A 163 -4.45 -10.99 14.05
CA SER A 163 -4.48 -10.33 15.35
C SER A 163 -4.22 -11.37 16.44
N ILE A 164 -3.25 -11.10 17.30
CA ILE A 164 -3.13 -11.82 18.57
C ILE A 164 -4.18 -11.20 19.51
N SER A 165 -5.21 -11.94 19.82
CA SER A 165 -6.20 -11.57 20.86
C SER A 165 -5.62 -11.75 22.24
#